data_d528488efa1112e24502959c7c2658b8
#
_entry.id   d528488efa1112e24502959c7c2658b8
#
_cell.length_a   1.000
_cell.length_b   1.000
_cell.length_c   1.000
_cell.angle_alpha   90.00
_cell.angle_beta   90.00
_cell.angle_gamma   90.00
#
_symmetry.space_group_name_H-M   'P 1'
#
loop_
_entity.id
_entity.type
_entity.pdbx_description
1 polymer ?
#
loop_
_entity_poly.entity_id
_entity_poly.type
_entity_poly.pdbx_seq_one_letter_code
_entity_poly.pdbx_strand_id
1 'polypeptide(L)'
;MNVAVAPLPIIRPITDLRTQLNDVCSQASQSREPVVLTKNGTASYVLMDAQAYDEAQQRNRFYLALRETELEMRYNPQPLTAEESDAKMREIFALWGMDYA
;
A
#
# COMPACT_ATOMS: atom_id res chain seq x y z
N MET A 1 14.85 -21.80 -11.69
CA MET A 1 14.75 -21.15 -10.41
C MET A 1 14.36 -19.70 -10.57
N ASN A 2 13.34 -19.32 -9.99
CA ASN A 2 13.00 -17.91 -10.02
C ASN A 2 12.90 -17.37 -8.64
N VAL A 3 13.83 -16.53 -8.33
CA VAL A 3 13.70 -15.71 -7.16
C VAL A 3 12.66 -14.67 -7.46
N ALA A 4 11.69 -14.49 -6.58
CA ALA A 4 10.76 -13.42 -6.70
C ALA A 4 11.53 -12.10 -6.53
N VAL A 5 11.89 -11.51 -7.65
CA VAL A 5 12.56 -10.23 -7.66
C VAL A 5 11.49 -9.15 -7.76
N ALA A 6 11.53 -8.18 -6.86
CA ALA A 6 10.63 -7.05 -6.94
C ALA A 6 10.83 -6.38 -8.31
N PRO A 7 9.75 -5.99 -9.00
CA PRO A 7 9.88 -5.29 -10.27
C PRO A 7 10.65 -3.98 -10.10
N LEU A 8 11.39 -3.61 -11.12
CA LEU A 8 12.09 -2.34 -11.10
C LEU A 8 11.08 -1.20 -11.02
N PRO A 9 11.39 -0.15 -10.26
CA PRO A 9 10.48 0.99 -10.19
C PRO A 9 10.35 1.68 -11.55
N ILE A 10 9.17 2.23 -11.80
CA ILE A 10 8.92 3.03 -13.01
C ILE A 10 9.45 4.43 -12.74
N ILE A 11 10.40 4.87 -13.55
CA ILE A 11 11.05 6.16 -13.40
C ILE A 11 10.94 6.92 -14.71
N ARG A 12 10.44 8.16 -14.64
CA ARG A 12 10.30 9.01 -15.81
C ARG A 12 10.73 10.45 -15.48
N PRO A 13 11.26 11.19 -16.45
CA PRO A 13 11.56 12.60 -16.19
C PRO A 13 10.27 13.43 -16.04
N ILE A 14 10.33 14.45 -15.20
CA ILE A 14 9.13 15.28 -14.92
C ILE A 14 8.64 16.00 -16.18
N THR A 15 9.51 16.23 -17.16
CA THR A 15 9.12 16.84 -18.42
C THR A 15 8.08 16.04 -19.17
N ASP A 16 7.98 14.72 -18.91
CA ASP A 16 6.97 13.88 -19.53
C ASP A 16 5.55 14.26 -19.10
N LEU A 17 5.39 14.91 -17.95
CA LEU A 17 4.07 15.41 -17.55
C LEU A 17 3.55 16.50 -18.47
N ARG A 18 4.45 17.23 -19.12
CA ARG A 18 4.04 18.28 -20.05
C ARG A 18 3.88 17.77 -21.48
N THR A 19 4.73 16.85 -21.88
CA THR A 19 4.77 16.39 -23.29
C THR A 19 4.05 15.08 -23.51
N GLN A 20 3.93 14.23 -22.48
CA GLN A 20 3.37 12.88 -22.57
C GLN A 20 2.47 12.57 -21.40
N LEU A 21 1.64 13.53 -20.99
CA LEU A 21 0.80 13.40 -19.81
C LEU A 21 -0.11 12.17 -19.88
N ASN A 22 -0.77 11.97 -21.02
CA ASN A 22 -1.70 10.84 -21.16
C ASN A 22 -0.97 9.50 -21.03
N ASP A 23 0.24 9.43 -21.59
CA ASP A 23 1.03 8.21 -21.53
C ASP A 23 1.48 7.90 -20.08
N VAL A 24 1.91 8.92 -19.35
CA VAL A 24 2.31 8.75 -17.96
C VAL A 24 1.12 8.31 -17.10
N CYS A 25 -0.03 8.94 -17.28
CA CYS A 25 -1.23 8.57 -16.54
C CYS A 25 -1.71 7.17 -16.89
N SER A 26 -1.67 6.78 -18.16
CA SER A 26 -2.00 5.42 -18.59
C SER A 26 -1.07 4.40 -17.95
N GLN A 27 0.21 4.69 -17.93
CA GLN A 27 1.20 3.80 -17.31
C GLN A 27 0.92 3.64 -15.80
N ALA A 28 0.61 4.72 -15.12
CA ALA A 28 0.29 4.67 -13.69
C ALA A 28 -0.98 3.84 -13.44
N SER A 29 -2.01 4.02 -14.26
CA SER A 29 -3.28 3.30 -14.08
C SER A 29 -3.16 1.82 -14.43
N GLN A 30 -2.44 1.49 -15.51
CA GLN A 30 -2.31 0.10 -15.94
C GLN A 30 -1.40 -0.70 -15.05
N SER A 31 -0.29 -0.11 -14.62
CA SER A 31 0.67 -0.80 -13.75
C SER A 31 0.18 -0.89 -12.31
N ARG A 32 -0.66 0.04 -11.89
CA ARG A 32 -1.11 0.23 -10.50
C ARG A 32 0.06 0.45 -9.55
N GLU A 33 1.20 0.84 -10.10
CA GLU A 33 2.41 1.11 -9.35
C GLU A 33 2.74 2.60 -9.38
N PRO A 34 3.50 3.09 -8.39
CA PRO A 34 3.93 4.48 -8.43
C PRO A 34 4.87 4.74 -9.61
N VAL A 35 4.66 5.86 -10.28
CA VAL A 35 5.59 6.38 -11.28
C VAL A 35 6.43 7.45 -10.61
N VAL A 36 7.72 7.22 -10.49
CA VAL A 36 8.64 8.18 -9.88
C VAL A 36 9.04 9.19 -10.93
N LEU A 37 8.86 10.47 -10.63
CA LEU A 37 9.19 11.57 -11.54
C LEU A 37 10.47 12.22 -11.06
N THR A 38 11.44 12.34 -11.97
CA THR A 38 12.73 12.92 -11.65
C THR A 38 12.84 14.34 -12.17
N LYS A 39 13.50 15.17 -11.40
CA LYS A 39 13.87 16.52 -11.79
C LYS A 39 15.38 16.64 -11.58
N ASN A 40 16.09 16.97 -12.66
CA ASN A 40 17.56 17.07 -12.64
C ASN A 40 18.22 15.79 -12.09
N GLY A 41 17.69 14.63 -12.49
CA GLY A 41 18.24 13.34 -12.07
C GLY A 41 17.89 12.91 -10.65
N THR A 42 17.08 13.69 -9.94
CA THR A 42 16.68 13.39 -8.55
C THR A 42 15.21 13.07 -8.50
N ALA A 43 14.85 11.99 -7.81
CA ALA A 43 13.45 11.64 -7.58
C ALA A 43 12.78 12.75 -6.76
N SER A 44 11.78 13.41 -7.34
CA SER A 44 11.17 14.59 -6.74
C SER A 44 9.67 14.42 -6.49
N TYR A 45 8.99 13.65 -7.32
CA TYR A 45 7.55 13.47 -7.24
C TYR A 45 7.16 12.04 -7.56
N VAL A 46 5.98 11.65 -7.11
CA VAL A 46 5.40 10.36 -7.43
C VAL A 46 4.00 10.59 -7.95
N LEU A 47 3.68 9.94 -9.08
CA LEU A 47 2.34 9.95 -9.65
C LEU A 47 1.79 8.54 -9.57
N MET A 48 0.57 8.40 -9.09
CA MET A 48 -0.05 7.10 -8.91
C MET A 48 -1.54 7.19 -9.18
N ASP A 49 -2.11 6.10 -9.70
CA ASP A 49 -3.55 5.99 -9.83
C ASP A 49 -4.21 6.13 -8.46
N ALA A 50 -5.26 6.97 -8.38
CA ALA A 50 -5.89 7.27 -7.10
C ALA A 50 -6.46 6.04 -6.40
N GLN A 51 -7.08 5.13 -7.16
CA GLN A 51 -7.63 3.91 -6.59
C GLN A 51 -6.52 2.97 -6.10
N ALA A 52 -5.45 2.85 -6.88
CA ALA A 52 -4.31 2.04 -6.49
C ALA A 52 -3.64 2.59 -5.23
N TYR A 53 -3.52 3.90 -5.12
CA TYR A 53 -2.99 4.55 -3.93
C TYR A 53 -3.85 4.26 -2.70
N ASP A 54 -5.16 4.40 -2.86
CA ASP A 54 -6.09 4.14 -1.76
C ASP A 54 -6.01 2.69 -1.27
N GLU A 55 -5.96 1.74 -2.20
CA GLU A 55 -5.79 0.33 -1.87
C GLU A 55 -4.46 0.05 -1.16
N ALA A 56 -3.40 0.71 -1.59
CA ALA A 56 -2.09 0.57 -0.95
C ALA A 56 -2.12 1.09 0.49
N GLN A 57 -2.80 2.22 0.73
CA GLN A 57 -2.96 2.77 2.08
C GLN A 57 -3.77 1.82 2.97
N GLN A 58 -4.83 1.24 2.45
CA GLN A 58 -5.64 0.27 3.19
C GLN A 58 -4.82 -0.97 3.56
N ARG A 59 -4.01 -1.49 2.64
CA ARG A 59 -3.13 -2.62 2.93
C ARG A 59 -2.12 -2.28 4.03
N ASN A 60 -1.54 -1.09 3.98
CA ASN A 60 -0.58 -0.66 5.01
C ASN A 60 -1.22 -0.59 6.39
N ARG A 61 -2.43 -0.06 6.49
CA ARG A 61 -3.17 -0.01 7.75
C ARG A 61 -3.46 -1.41 8.28
N PHE A 62 -3.83 -2.31 7.39
CA PHE A 62 -4.10 -3.70 7.75
C PHE A 62 -2.84 -4.38 8.31
N TYR A 63 -1.71 -4.23 7.62
CA TYR A 63 -0.45 -4.82 8.09
C TYR A 63 0.01 -4.24 9.42
N LEU A 64 -0.18 -2.95 9.63
CA LEU A 64 0.16 -2.32 10.92
C LEU A 64 -0.73 -2.87 12.04
N ALA A 65 -2.00 -3.06 11.79
CA ALA A 65 -2.91 -3.65 12.77
C ALA A 65 -2.53 -5.08 13.11
N LEU A 66 -2.17 -5.89 12.12
CA LEU A 66 -1.69 -7.25 12.35
C LEU A 66 -0.41 -7.26 13.17
N ARG A 67 0.50 -6.34 12.89
CA ARG A 67 1.76 -6.24 13.63
C ARG A 67 1.53 -5.89 15.08
N GLU A 68 0.61 -4.98 15.37
CA GLU A 68 0.25 -4.66 16.75
C GLU A 68 -0.30 -5.87 17.48
N THR A 69 -1.19 -6.62 16.84
CA THR A 69 -1.73 -7.84 17.41
C THR A 69 -0.65 -8.87 17.68
N GLU A 70 0.26 -9.04 16.74
CA GLU A 70 1.40 -9.95 16.90
C GLU A 70 2.28 -9.55 18.08
N LEU A 71 2.57 -8.26 18.22
CA LEU A 71 3.37 -7.76 19.34
C LEU A 71 2.66 -7.95 20.67
N GLU A 72 1.36 -7.72 20.73
CA GLU A 72 0.58 -7.98 21.94
C GLU A 72 0.66 -9.44 22.34
N MET A 73 0.52 -10.36 21.39
CA MET A 73 0.62 -11.78 21.67
C MET A 73 2.01 -12.20 22.11
N ARG A 74 3.04 -11.54 21.62
CA ARG A 74 4.43 -11.85 21.97
C ARG A 74 4.80 -11.38 23.38
N TYR A 75 4.33 -10.20 23.77
CA TYR A 75 4.66 -9.61 25.08
C TYR A 75 3.60 -9.85 26.15
N ASN A 76 2.42 -10.25 25.75
CA ASN A 76 1.32 -10.58 26.66
C ASN A 76 0.61 -11.81 26.15
N PRO A 77 1.20 -13.00 26.33
CA PRO A 77 0.76 -14.23 25.65
C PRO A 77 -0.51 -14.84 26.22
N GLN A 78 -1.30 -14.11 26.96
CA GLN A 78 -2.57 -14.65 27.42
C GLN A 78 -3.53 -14.85 26.28
N PRO A 79 -4.21 -15.99 26.20
CA PRO A 79 -5.16 -16.21 25.14
C PRO A 79 -6.30 -15.20 25.20
N LEU A 80 -6.69 -14.70 24.03
CA LEU A 80 -7.81 -13.79 23.94
C LEU A 80 -9.10 -14.54 24.27
N THR A 81 -10.01 -13.86 24.95
CA THR A 81 -11.37 -14.36 25.09
C THR A 81 -12.08 -14.28 23.74
N ALA A 82 -13.20 -14.98 23.60
CA ALA A 82 -13.98 -14.91 22.37
C ALA A 82 -14.41 -13.45 22.07
N GLU A 83 -14.76 -12.70 23.09
CA GLU A 83 -15.16 -11.31 22.95
C GLU A 83 -14.00 -10.43 22.50
N GLU A 84 -12.82 -10.61 23.09
CA GLU A 84 -11.62 -9.87 22.71
C GLU A 84 -11.19 -10.19 21.29
N SER A 85 -11.26 -11.45 20.91
CA SER A 85 -10.92 -11.88 19.55
C SER A 85 -11.87 -11.25 18.54
N ASP A 86 -13.15 -11.23 18.83
CA ASP A 86 -14.15 -10.62 17.97
C ASP A 86 -13.92 -9.11 17.83
N ALA A 87 -13.61 -8.44 18.93
CA ALA A 87 -13.30 -7.02 18.91
C ALA A 87 -12.07 -6.71 18.06
N LYS A 88 -11.03 -7.55 18.14
CA LYS A 88 -9.83 -7.39 17.31
C LYS A 88 -10.14 -7.58 15.84
N MET A 89 -10.94 -8.57 15.49
CA MET A 89 -11.34 -8.79 14.10
C MET A 89 -12.14 -7.63 13.56
N ARG A 90 -13.05 -7.07 14.34
CA ARG A 90 -13.81 -5.88 13.94
C ARG A 90 -12.90 -4.70 13.68
N GLU A 91 -11.91 -4.49 14.54
CA GLU A 91 -10.93 -3.42 14.37
C GLU A 91 -10.15 -3.57 13.07
N ILE A 92 -9.68 -4.77 12.76
CA ILE A 92 -8.94 -5.05 11.54
C ILE A 92 -9.82 -4.81 10.31
N PHE A 93 -11.05 -5.30 10.30
CA PHE A 93 -11.97 -5.08 9.17
C PHE A 93 -12.35 -3.62 9.01
N ALA A 94 -12.46 -2.87 10.11
CA ALA A 94 -12.72 -1.45 10.05
C ALA A 94 -11.58 -0.69 9.36
N LEU A 95 -10.33 -1.09 9.61
CA LEU A 95 -9.17 -0.50 8.94
C LEU A 95 -9.15 -0.79 7.45
N TRP A 96 -9.77 -1.89 7.03
CA TRP A 96 -9.90 -2.25 5.61
C TRP A 96 -11.12 -1.61 4.95
N GLY A 97 -11.98 -0.93 5.72
CA GLY A 97 -13.23 -0.41 5.20
C GLY A 97 -14.26 -1.50 4.93
N MET A 98 -14.15 -2.64 5.61
CA MET A 98 -15.05 -3.78 5.47
C MET A 98 -15.90 -3.91 6.73
N ASP A 99 -17.14 -4.39 6.54
CA ASP A 99 -18.00 -4.70 7.68
C ASP A 99 -17.74 -6.12 8.15
N TYR A 100 -17.61 -6.25 9.44
CA TYR A 100 -17.53 -7.56 10.08
C TYR A 100 -18.95 -8.04 10.40
N ALA A 101 -19.36 -9.10 9.72
CA ALA A 101 -20.70 -9.66 9.91
C ALA A 101 -20.69 -10.78 10.95
#